data_f25562341454b3f087e2b8271504e538
#
_entry.id   f25562341454b3f087e2b8271504e538
#
_cell.length_a   1.000
_cell.length_b   1.000
_cell.length_c   1.000
_cell.angle_alpha   90.00
_cell.angle_beta   90.00
_cell.angle_gamma   90.00
#
_symmetry.space_group_name_H-M   'P 1'
#
loop_
_entity.id
_entity.type
_entity.pdbx_description
1 polymer ?
#
loop_
_entity_poly.entity_id
_entity_poly.type
_entity_poly.pdbx_seq_one_letter_code
_entity_poly.pdbx_strand_id
1 'polypeptide(L)'
;MRFTVWFLSGVALLGAAEWPQFRGAESNPISADTRLPDKWSATENVEWSTAVPGRGWSSPIVSKGRIFLTTVVTDGESKKPQTGTEYSNQYVAELQKQGLDEKEIMARVMARDFELPHEVNLRYFLYCLDLATGAVRWKREFHSGHPPGGRHRKNSFTSETPVTDGSAIYVYTGNVGLHAFDFDGKQLWRTPVEANPIYLEFGTAASPVLHGDRIFIVSDNQERQYAAAFDKRTGKQVWRANRDIGETTGSRMRSAWTTPYIWKNKVRTELVTVGPKTAISYDLEGKELWRLNGVAASPIPSPFATGGLLYLNGGRGKPLFAIRPGATGDITLGEGARSNVSIAWTERRSGVYLPTPVAYEGALYVLGETGIFSRIDAATGKLTYRARLDDNAGSFTVSPWAYNGRIFCLNEDGRTFVVAAGEEFQLLRTNDLDDFSMASPAIAGDRLLVRTESTLYSFRTRSAPK
;
A
#
# COMPACT_ATOMS: atom_id res chain seq x y z
N MET A 1 31.40 57.45 5.72
CA MET A 1 31.23 56.15 5.08
C MET A 1 29.97 55.48 5.67
N ARG A 2 28.89 55.47 4.91
CA ARG A 2 27.64 54.79 5.30
C ARG A 2 27.64 53.41 4.64
N PHE A 3 27.71 52.35 5.44
CA PHE A 3 27.52 50.95 4.96
C PHE A 3 26.04 50.63 4.85
N THR A 4 25.56 50.46 3.64
CA THR A 4 24.22 49.96 3.35
C THR A 4 24.26 48.42 3.40
N VAL A 5 23.63 47.86 4.42
CA VAL A 5 23.46 46.39 4.54
C VAL A 5 22.25 46.00 3.69
N TRP A 6 22.48 45.25 2.64
CA TRP A 6 21.42 44.59 1.85
C TRP A 6 20.95 43.33 2.57
N PHE A 7 19.73 43.33 3.08
CA PHE A 7 19.05 42.12 3.49
C PHE A 7 18.59 41.39 2.23
N LEU A 8 19.26 40.31 1.88
CA LEU A 8 18.77 39.33 0.94
C LEU A 8 17.63 38.57 1.63
N SER A 9 16.38 38.91 1.35
CA SER A 9 15.21 38.11 1.68
C SER A 9 15.27 36.80 0.88
N GLY A 10 15.77 35.76 1.50
CA GLY A 10 15.69 34.40 0.96
C GLY A 10 14.23 34.04 0.81
N VAL A 11 13.70 34.05 -0.40
CA VAL A 11 12.44 33.37 -0.75
C VAL A 11 12.72 31.90 -0.55
N ALA A 12 12.26 31.35 0.55
CA ALA A 12 12.18 29.90 0.71
C ALA A 12 11.30 29.37 -0.45
N LEU A 13 11.91 28.79 -1.44
CA LEU A 13 11.23 27.93 -2.41
C LEU A 13 10.57 26.83 -1.58
N LEU A 14 9.27 26.98 -1.31
CA LEU A 14 8.42 25.90 -0.84
C LEU A 14 8.59 24.78 -1.86
N GLY A 15 9.38 23.76 -1.51
CA GLY A 15 9.58 22.60 -2.35
C GLY A 15 8.20 22.07 -2.76
N ALA A 16 8.03 21.78 -4.05
CA ALA A 16 6.77 21.24 -4.56
C ALA A 16 6.36 20.04 -3.69
N ALA A 17 5.10 20.00 -3.32
CA ALA A 17 4.54 18.89 -2.55
C ALA A 17 4.70 17.60 -3.37
N GLU A 18 5.51 16.65 -2.89
CA GLU A 18 5.83 15.40 -3.58
C GLU A 18 5.36 14.19 -2.77
N TRP A 19 4.70 13.26 -3.46
CA TRP A 19 4.29 11.96 -2.92
C TRP A 19 4.47 10.92 -4.01
N PRO A 20 5.71 10.50 -4.30
CA PRO A 20 6.07 9.89 -5.58
C PRO A 20 5.69 8.42 -5.74
N GLN A 21 5.28 7.75 -4.68
CA GLN A 21 5.01 6.31 -4.65
C GLN A 21 4.04 5.93 -3.53
N PHE A 22 3.68 4.65 -3.47
CA PHE A 22 2.88 4.08 -2.38
C PHE A 22 3.49 4.40 -1.02
N ARG A 23 2.68 4.99 -0.12
CA ARG A 23 3.06 5.42 1.23
C ARG A 23 4.15 6.52 1.28
N GLY A 24 4.32 7.29 0.20
CA GLY A 24 5.29 8.39 0.13
C GLY A 24 6.74 7.96 -0.11
N ALA A 25 7.64 8.92 -0.16
CA ALA A 25 9.03 8.69 -0.54
C ALA A 25 9.77 7.67 0.36
N GLU A 26 9.48 7.69 1.65
CA GLU A 26 10.12 6.80 2.64
C GLU A 26 9.27 5.57 2.98
N SER A 27 8.16 5.33 2.28
CA SER A 27 7.19 4.25 2.56
C SER A 27 6.66 4.26 4.01
N ASN A 28 6.80 5.39 4.69
CA ASN A 28 6.26 5.65 6.02
C ASN A 28 5.43 6.95 5.96
N PRO A 29 4.10 6.87 5.95
CA PRO A 29 3.22 7.98 5.62
C PRO A 29 3.05 8.95 6.79
N ILE A 30 4.04 9.79 7.00
CA ILE A 30 4.04 10.82 8.03
C ILE A 30 4.27 12.21 7.43
N SER A 31 3.83 13.24 8.15
CA SER A 31 4.11 14.63 7.78
C SER A 31 4.41 15.48 9.02
N ALA A 32 5.28 16.46 8.85
CA ALA A 32 5.56 17.51 9.82
C ALA A 32 4.75 18.80 9.55
N ASP A 33 3.91 18.83 8.50
CA ASP A 33 3.12 20.01 8.18
C ASP A 33 1.94 20.17 9.15
N THR A 34 2.02 21.17 10.01
CA THR A 34 1.02 21.43 11.06
C THR A 34 -0.31 21.97 10.53
N ARG A 35 -0.38 22.35 9.25
CA ARG A 35 -1.59 22.88 8.61
C ARG A 35 -2.55 21.79 8.11
N LEU A 36 -2.12 20.53 8.14
CA LEU A 36 -2.96 19.38 7.75
C LEU A 36 -4.20 19.29 8.65
N PRO A 37 -5.39 19.03 8.06
CA PRO A 37 -6.63 18.93 8.83
C PRO A 37 -6.66 17.64 9.65
N ASP A 38 -7.18 17.70 10.86
CA ASP A 38 -7.46 16.54 11.69
C ASP A 38 -8.97 16.24 11.78
N LYS A 39 -9.78 17.11 11.18
CA LYS A 39 -11.24 17.00 11.09
C LYS A 39 -11.70 17.22 9.67
N TRP A 40 -12.54 16.33 9.15
CA TRP A 40 -13.17 16.44 7.84
C TRP A 40 -14.43 15.59 7.75
N SER A 41 -15.24 15.90 6.77
CA SER A 41 -16.38 15.12 6.30
C SER A 41 -16.50 15.29 4.79
N ALA A 42 -17.57 14.78 4.18
CA ALA A 42 -17.87 15.05 2.76
C ALA A 42 -18.03 16.56 2.44
N THR A 43 -18.22 17.42 3.45
CA THR A 43 -18.43 18.86 3.30
C THR A 43 -17.50 19.74 4.15
N GLU A 44 -16.91 19.20 5.21
CA GLU A 44 -16.02 19.97 6.11
C GLU A 44 -14.56 19.83 5.69
N ASN A 45 -13.83 20.96 5.61
CA ASN A 45 -12.42 21.05 5.19
C ASN A 45 -12.13 20.47 3.81
N VAL A 46 -13.14 20.26 2.98
CA VAL A 46 -12.96 19.87 1.57
C VAL A 46 -12.47 21.09 0.78
N GLU A 47 -11.26 21.00 0.22
CA GLU A 47 -10.76 21.99 -0.74
C GLU A 47 -11.42 21.77 -2.10
N TRP A 48 -11.44 20.50 -2.54
CA TRP A 48 -12.16 20.03 -3.71
C TRP A 48 -12.44 18.52 -3.61
N SER A 49 -13.41 18.08 -4.41
CA SER A 49 -13.68 16.66 -4.62
C SER A 49 -13.92 16.40 -6.12
N THR A 50 -13.43 15.27 -6.60
CA THR A 50 -13.51 14.91 -8.03
C THR A 50 -13.96 13.47 -8.16
N ALA A 51 -15.02 13.25 -8.96
CA ALA A 51 -15.47 11.90 -9.30
C ALA A 51 -14.41 11.18 -10.15
N VAL A 52 -14.06 9.96 -9.77
CA VAL A 52 -13.15 9.08 -10.49
C VAL A 52 -13.93 7.86 -10.99
N PRO A 53 -14.33 7.84 -12.27
CA PRO A 53 -15.10 6.73 -12.82
C PRO A 53 -14.34 5.41 -12.78
N GLY A 54 -15.07 4.33 -12.58
CA GLY A 54 -14.54 2.97 -12.53
C GLY A 54 -14.09 2.55 -11.13
N ARG A 55 -13.33 1.47 -11.04
CA ARG A 55 -12.82 0.92 -9.79
C ARG A 55 -11.29 0.83 -9.81
N GLY A 56 -10.65 1.31 -8.77
CA GLY A 56 -9.20 1.22 -8.59
C GLY A 56 -8.79 1.57 -7.17
N TRP A 57 -7.86 0.80 -6.60
CA TRP A 57 -7.36 1.02 -5.25
C TRP A 57 -5.93 1.55 -5.23
N SER A 58 -5.37 1.93 -6.38
CA SER A 58 -4.11 2.65 -6.39
C SER A 58 -4.22 3.90 -5.51
N SER A 59 -3.24 4.10 -4.63
CA SER A 59 -3.11 5.36 -3.91
C SER A 59 -2.84 6.50 -4.89
N PRO A 60 -3.30 7.72 -4.65
CA PRO A 60 -2.86 8.86 -5.44
C PRO A 60 -1.36 9.09 -5.20
N ILE A 61 -0.61 9.39 -6.26
CA ILE A 61 0.74 9.92 -6.17
C ILE A 61 0.74 11.36 -6.63
N VAL A 62 1.69 12.15 -6.11
CA VAL A 62 1.76 13.58 -6.40
C VAL A 62 3.17 13.95 -6.83
N SER A 63 3.27 14.66 -7.94
CA SER A 63 4.51 15.28 -8.38
C SER A 63 4.24 16.51 -9.24
N LYS A 64 5.03 17.57 -9.04
CA LYS A 64 4.96 18.82 -9.80
C LYS A 64 3.54 19.42 -9.89
N GLY A 65 2.81 19.39 -8.77
CA GLY A 65 1.44 19.92 -8.69
C GLY A 65 0.39 19.11 -9.47
N ARG A 66 0.70 17.87 -9.80
CA ARG A 66 -0.21 16.93 -10.48
C ARG A 66 -0.40 15.67 -9.65
N ILE A 67 -1.61 15.12 -9.69
CA ILE A 67 -1.98 13.87 -9.05
C ILE A 67 -2.11 12.81 -10.14
N PHE A 68 -1.59 11.62 -9.89
CA PHE A 68 -1.76 10.48 -10.79
C PHE A 68 -2.36 9.30 -10.03
N LEU A 69 -3.30 8.61 -10.65
CA LEU A 69 -3.92 7.39 -10.14
C LEU A 69 -4.43 6.53 -11.31
N THR A 70 -4.65 5.26 -11.05
CA THR A 70 -5.19 4.33 -12.04
C THR A 70 -6.60 3.87 -11.67
N THR A 71 -7.40 3.55 -12.68
CA THR A 71 -8.74 2.99 -12.51
C THR A 71 -9.08 2.06 -13.67
N VAL A 72 -10.03 1.17 -13.45
CA VAL A 72 -10.61 0.30 -14.50
C VAL A 72 -12.07 0.59 -14.64
N VAL A 73 -12.49 0.85 -15.86
CA VAL A 73 -13.90 0.98 -16.24
C VAL A 73 -14.31 -0.31 -16.94
N THR A 74 -15.48 -0.83 -16.62
CA THR A 74 -16.08 -2.00 -17.26
C THR A 74 -17.31 -1.61 -18.06
N ASP A 75 -17.53 -2.27 -19.19
CA ASP A 75 -18.70 -2.09 -20.03
C ASP A 75 -19.93 -2.86 -19.48
N GLY A 76 -19.73 -3.74 -18.50
CA GLY A 76 -20.78 -4.54 -17.86
C GLY A 76 -21.12 -4.07 -16.45
N GLU A 77 -22.13 -4.70 -15.87
CA GLU A 77 -22.44 -4.50 -14.46
C GLU A 77 -21.31 -4.98 -13.57
N SER A 78 -20.77 -4.10 -12.71
CA SER A 78 -19.81 -4.48 -11.70
C SER A 78 -20.50 -4.54 -10.34
N LYS A 79 -20.35 -5.66 -9.63
CA LYS A 79 -20.79 -5.73 -8.23
C LYS A 79 -20.00 -4.72 -7.40
N LYS A 80 -20.69 -3.90 -6.62
CA LYS A 80 -20.04 -3.00 -5.66
C LYS A 80 -19.25 -3.81 -4.63
N PRO A 81 -18.10 -3.32 -4.16
CA PRO A 81 -17.40 -3.94 -3.04
C PRO A 81 -18.31 -3.96 -1.82
N GLN A 82 -18.18 -4.99 -1.02
CA GLN A 82 -18.89 -5.10 0.26
C GLN A 82 -17.87 -5.01 1.40
N THR A 83 -18.24 -4.30 2.45
CA THR A 83 -17.45 -4.21 3.68
C THR A 83 -17.37 -5.57 4.39
N GLY A 84 -16.37 -5.74 5.24
CA GLY A 84 -16.20 -6.95 6.05
C GLY A 84 -15.12 -7.90 5.51
N THR A 85 -14.67 -8.78 6.37
CA THR A 85 -13.51 -9.65 6.10
C THR A 85 -13.82 -10.81 5.17
N GLU A 86 -15.08 -11.19 5.03
CA GLU A 86 -15.52 -12.31 4.20
C GLU A 86 -16.97 -12.11 3.79
N TYR A 87 -17.48 -13.08 3.03
CA TYR A 87 -18.89 -13.18 2.72
C TYR A 87 -19.69 -12.91 3.97
N SER A 88 -20.78 -12.16 3.83
CA SER A 88 -21.65 -11.94 4.97
C SER A 88 -21.84 -13.29 5.65
N ASN A 89 -21.57 -13.37 6.93
CA ASN A 89 -21.82 -14.56 7.74
C ASN A 89 -23.21 -15.15 7.45
N GLN A 90 -24.12 -14.33 6.99
CA GLN A 90 -25.46 -14.63 6.58
C GLN A 90 -25.52 -15.54 5.33
N TYR A 91 -24.72 -15.27 4.28
CA TYR A 91 -24.68 -16.15 3.10
C TYR A 91 -24.09 -17.53 3.41
N VAL A 92 -23.01 -17.55 4.15
CA VAL A 92 -22.42 -18.82 4.62
C VAL A 92 -23.42 -19.59 5.51
N ALA A 93 -24.09 -18.89 6.43
CA ALA A 93 -25.11 -19.50 7.27
C ALA A 93 -26.32 -20.04 6.48
N GLU A 94 -26.71 -19.37 5.41
CA GLU A 94 -27.75 -19.85 4.48
C GLU A 94 -27.32 -21.12 3.75
N LEU A 95 -26.07 -21.19 3.28
CA LEU A 95 -25.52 -22.39 2.65
C LEU A 95 -25.38 -23.55 3.64
N GLN A 96 -24.98 -23.25 4.88
CA GLN A 96 -24.93 -24.26 5.97
C GLN A 96 -26.32 -24.83 6.29
N LYS A 97 -27.35 -23.98 6.32
CA LYS A 97 -28.75 -24.43 6.52
C LYS A 97 -29.25 -25.31 5.38
N GLN A 98 -28.67 -25.20 4.18
CA GLN A 98 -28.97 -26.10 3.06
C GLN A 98 -28.26 -27.46 3.17
N GLY A 99 -27.47 -27.68 4.23
CA GLY A 99 -26.77 -28.94 4.47
C GLY A 99 -25.54 -29.17 3.60
N LEU A 100 -25.01 -28.11 2.99
CA LEU A 100 -23.80 -28.18 2.16
C LEU A 100 -22.57 -28.38 3.05
N ASP A 101 -21.61 -29.16 2.57
CA ASP A 101 -20.34 -29.33 3.24
C ASP A 101 -19.42 -28.10 3.04
N GLU A 102 -18.35 -28.00 3.82
CA GLU A 102 -17.42 -26.87 3.79
C GLU A 102 -16.79 -26.66 2.39
N LYS A 103 -16.53 -27.71 1.64
CA LYS A 103 -15.97 -27.67 0.31
C LYS A 103 -16.97 -27.10 -0.71
N GLU A 104 -18.22 -27.52 -0.62
CA GLU A 104 -19.32 -27.02 -1.45
C GLU A 104 -19.65 -25.57 -1.13
N ILE A 105 -19.70 -25.21 0.18
CA ILE A 105 -19.87 -23.83 0.64
C ILE A 105 -18.76 -22.95 0.06
N MET A 106 -17.50 -23.38 0.20
CA MET A 106 -16.36 -22.64 -0.31
C MET A 106 -16.41 -22.49 -1.84
N ALA A 107 -16.78 -23.55 -2.57
CA ALA A 107 -16.93 -23.49 -4.02
C ALA A 107 -18.01 -22.49 -4.45
N ARG A 108 -19.17 -22.44 -3.77
CA ARG A 108 -20.24 -21.47 -4.08
C ARG A 108 -19.89 -20.04 -3.70
N VAL A 109 -19.22 -19.90 -2.58
CA VAL A 109 -18.68 -18.63 -2.12
C VAL A 109 -17.70 -18.09 -3.15
N MET A 110 -16.79 -18.92 -3.64
CA MET A 110 -15.85 -18.56 -4.70
C MET A 110 -16.56 -18.24 -6.02
N ALA A 111 -17.45 -19.11 -6.48
CA ALA A 111 -18.21 -18.88 -7.71
C ALA A 111 -18.91 -17.51 -7.68
N ARG A 112 -19.55 -17.15 -6.56
CA ARG A 112 -20.21 -15.87 -6.37
C ARG A 112 -19.26 -14.66 -6.52
N ASP A 113 -18.00 -14.81 -6.13
CA ASP A 113 -17.02 -13.72 -6.22
C ASP A 113 -16.38 -13.60 -7.60
N PHE A 114 -16.26 -14.74 -8.28
CA PHE A 114 -15.61 -14.83 -9.60
C PHE A 114 -16.57 -14.68 -10.78
N GLU A 115 -17.86 -14.48 -10.53
CA GLU A 115 -18.82 -14.11 -11.56
C GLU A 115 -18.55 -12.68 -12.09
N LEU A 116 -17.40 -12.52 -12.75
CA LEU A 116 -17.30 -11.58 -13.85
C LEU A 116 -17.85 -12.32 -15.07
N PRO A 117 -18.87 -11.78 -15.74
CA PRO A 117 -19.30 -12.34 -17.02
C PRO A 117 -18.05 -12.44 -17.91
N HIS A 118 -17.81 -13.59 -18.52
CA HIS A 118 -16.65 -13.82 -19.41
C HIS A 118 -16.61 -12.85 -20.62
N GLU A 119 -17.67 -12.10 -20.82
CA GLU A 119 -17.87 -11.15 -21.92
C GLU A 119 -17.55 -9.69 -21.53
N VAL A 120 -17.17 -9.42 -20.28
CA VAL A 120 -16.88 -8.06 -19.84
C VAL A 120 -15.54 -7.58 -20.40
N ASN A 121 -15.56 -6.44 -21.07
CA ASN A 121 -14.35 -5.76 -21.48
C ASN A 121 -13.93 -4.75 -20.40
N LEU A 122 -12.68 -4.81 -19.99
CA LEU A 122 -12.07 -3.90 -19.02
C LEU A 122 -11.23 -2.88 -19.77
N ARG A 123 -11.38 -1.59 -19.39
CA ARG A 123 -10.58 -0.49 -19.91
C ARG A 123 -9.79 0.14 -18.77
N TYR A 124 -8.48 0.13 -18.88
CA TYR A 124 -7.54 0.59 -17.86
C TYR A 124 -7.08 2.00 -18.15
N PHE A 125 -7.23 2.89 -17.17
CA PHE A 125 -6.90 4.31 -17.34
C PHE A 125 -5.88 4.79 -16.30
N LEU A 126 -4.96 5.62 -16.78
CA LEU A 126 -4.16 6.52 -15.95
C LEU A 126 -4.80 7.91 -16.01
N TYR A 127 -5.12 8.46 -14.86
CA TYR A 127 -5.63 9.83 -14.70
C TYR A 127 -4.52 10.76 -14.23
N CYS A 128 -4.52 11.97 -14.75
CA CYS A 128 -3.76 13.11 -14.25
C CYS A 128 -4.74 14.21 -13.84
N LEU A 129 -4.68 14.63 -12.58
CA LEU A 129 -5.48 15.72 -12.06
C LEU A 129 -4.56 16.87 -11.61
N ASP A 130 -5.12 18.05 -11.58
CA ASP A 130 -4.47 19.23 -10.99
C ASP A 130 -4.54 19.16 -9.47
N LEU A 131 -3.43 19.33 -8.77
CA LEU A 131 -3.40 19.22 -7.31
C LEU A 131 -4.18 20.34 -6.61
N ALA A 132 -4.20 21.54 -7.18
CA ALA A 132 -4.84 22.69 -6.54
C ALA A 132 -6.36 22.73 -6.73
N THR A 133 -6.84 22.18 -7.84
CA THR A 133 -8.27 22.29 -8.24
C THR A 133 -9.01 20.97 -8.34
N GLY A 134 -8.30 19.85 -8.36
CA GLY A 134 -8.89 18.54 -8.63
C GLY A 134 -9.34 18.31 -10.08
N ALA A 135 -9.18 19.31 -10.96
CA ALA A 135 -9.60 19.20 -12.36
C ALA A 135 -8.82 18.11 -13.09
N VAL A 136 -9.50 17.25 -13.83
CA VAL A 136 -8.87 16.25 -14.68
C VAL A 136 -8.17 16.97 -15.84
N ARG A 137 -6.84 16.96 -15.85
CA ARG A 137 -6.01 17.52 -16.92
C ARG A 137 -6.02 16.63 -18.15
N TRP A 138 -5.90 15.32 -17.92
CA TRP A 138 -6.00 14.30 -18.95
C TRP A 138 -6.25 12.92 -18.33
N LYS A 139 -6.75 11.99 -19.16
CA LYS A 139 -6.81 10.56 -18.90
C LYS A 139 -6.26 9.80 -20.10
N ARG A 140 -5.57 8.69 -19.86
CA ARG A 140 -5.04 7.82 -20.93
C ARG A 140 -5.44 6.38 -20.67
N GLU A 141 -6.09 5.78 -21.65
CA GLU A 141 -6.28 4.34 -21.70
C GLU A 141 -4.94 3.69 -22.03
N PHE A 142 -4.50 2.75 -21.21
CA PHE A 142 -3.23 2.07 -21.42
C PHE A 142 -3.38 0.57 -21.73
N HIS A 143 -4.56 0.01 -21.45
CA HIS A 143 -4.91 -1.36 -21.80
C HIS A 143 -6.42 -1.50 -21.89
N SER A 144 -6.89 -2.39 -22.77
CA SER A 144 -8.26 -2.89 -22.80
C SER A 144 -8.29 -4.35 -23.21
N GLY A 145 -9.29 -5.07 -22.73
CA GLY A 145 -9.47 -6.49 -23.02
C GLY A 145 -10.26 -7.21 -21.94
N HIS A 146 -10.41 -8.51 -22.12
CA HIS A 146 -11.00 -9.37 -21.10
C HIS A 146 -10.12 -9.38 -19.83
N PRO A 147 -10.70 -9.66 -18.65
CA PRO A 147 -9.91 -9.80 -17.43
C PRO A 147 -8.77 -10.81 -17.63
N PRO A 148 -7.52 -10.44 -17.30
CA PRO A 148 -6.37 -11.35 -17.43
C PRO A 148 -6.30 -12.39 -16.32
N GLY A 149 -7.32 -12.52 -15.50
CA GLY A 149 -7.48 -13.41 -14.34
C GLY A 149 -8.62 -12.92 -13.46
N GLY A 150 -8.88 -13.64 -12.37
CA GLY A 150 -9.87 -13.24 -11.38
C GLY A 150 -9.39 -12.08 -10.49
N ARG A 151 -10.28 -11.63 -9.62
CA ARG A 151 -9.98 -10.71 -8.52
C ARG A 151 -10.82 -11.02 -7.30
N HIS A 152 -10.31 -10.78 -6.13
CA HIS A 152 -11.13 -10.77 -4.92
C HIS A 152 -12.22 -9.70 -5.04
N ARG A 153 -13.43 -9.96 -4.53
CA ARG A 153 -14.58 -9.02 -4.61
C ARG A 153 -14.28 -7.61 -4.15
N LYS A 154 -13.37 -7.46 -3.17
CA LYS A 154 -12.90 -6.16 -2.68
C LYS A 154 -11.75 -5.58 -3.49
N ASN A 155 -11.00 -6.40 -4.21
CA ASN A 155 -9.87 -5.96 -5.01
C ASN A 155 -10.35 -5.24 -6.27
N SER A 156 -9.44 -4.57 -6.94
CA SER A 156 -9.62 -4.00 -8.27
C SER A 156 -8.58 -4.57 -9.22
N PHE A 157 -8.70 -4.32 -10.51
CA PHE A 157 -7.66 -4.69 -11.48
C PHE A 157 -6.53 -3.65 -11.57
N THR A 158 -6.58 -2.60 -10.75
CA THR A 158 -5.55 -1.55 -10.64
C THR A 158 -5.37 -1.16 -9.16
N SER A 159 -4.95 -2.12 -8.35
CA SER A 159 -4.64 -1.88 -6.94
C SER A 159 -3.21 -1.43 -6.73
N GLU A 160 -2.32 -1.70 -7.67
CA GLU A 160 -0.95 -1.22 -7.68
C GLU A 160 -0.90 0.30 -7.84
N THR A 161 -0.15 0.95 -6.98
CA THR A 161 0.06 2.40 -7.03
C THR A 161 1.16 2.73 -8.03
N PRO A 162 0.97 3.67 -8.94
CA PRO A 162 2.03 4.17 -9.81
C PRO A 162 3.20 4.74 -9.03
N VAL A 163 4.35 4.88 -9.70
CA VAL A 163 5.53 5.54 -9.14
C VAL A 163 6.07 6.57 -10.13
N THR A 164 6.69 7.65 -9.62
CA THR A 164 7.28 8.71 -10.44
C THR A 164 8.64 9.14 -9.90
N ASP A 165 9.53 9.55 -10.81
CA ASP A 165 10.81 10.22 -10.50
C ASP A 165 10.76 11.73 -10.79
N GLY A 166 9.56 12.28 -11.05
CA GLY A 166 9.37 13.66 -11.46
C GLY A 166 9.66 13.91 -12.95
N SER A 167 10.14 12.92 -13.71
CA SER A 167 10.31 13.03 -15.17
C SER A 167 9.29 12.20 -15.95
N ALA A 168 8.91 11.04 -15.43
CA ALA A 168 7.93 10.14 -16.00
C ALA A 168 7.06 9.49 -14.90
N ILE A 169 5.94 8.93 -15.32
CA ILE A 169 5.03 8.14 -14.49
C ILE A 169 5.14 6.69 -14.95
N TYR A 170 5.40 5.79 -14.01
CA TYR A 170 5.51 4.36 -14.26
C TYR A 170 4.32 3.64 -13.61
N VAL A 171 3.55 2.96 -14.45
CA VAL A 171 2.36 2.20 -14.06
C VAL A 171 2.67 0.72 -14.20
N TYR A 172 2.45 -0.03 -13.16
CA TYR A 172 2.55 -1.49 -13.17
C TYR A 172 1.19 -2.07 -12.79
N THR A 173 0.74 -3.05 -13.54
CA THR A 173 -0.37 -3.92 -13.17
C THR A 173 0.10 -5.35 -13.39
N GLY A 174 0.07 -6.15 -12.34
CA GLY A 174 0.75 -7.45 -12.29
C GLY A 174 0.33 -8.46 -13.35
N ASN A 175 -0.83 -8.26 -13.98
CA ASN A 175 -1.35 -9.14 -15.04
C ASN A 175 -1.41 -8.47 -16.43
N VAL A 176 -1.02 -7.20 -16.55
CA VAL A 176 -1.04 -6.48 -17.85
C VAL A 176 0.35 -6.07 -18.28
N GLY A 177 1.13 -5.49 -17.36
CA GLY A 177 2.46 -5.06 -17.65
C GLY A 177 2.92 -3.78 -16.99
N LEU A 178 4.08 -3.34 -17.43
CA LEU A 178 4.74 -2.11 -17.00
C LEU A 178 4.66 -1.08 -18.14
N HIS A 179 4.24 0.13 -17.81
CA HIS A 179 4.05 1.22 -18.77
C HIS A 179 4.73 2.49 -18.24
N ALA A 180 5.30 3.28 -19.14
CA ALA A 180 5.80 4.62 -18.81
C ALA A 180 5.09 5.69 -19.63
N PHE A 181 4.82 6.81 -18.95
CA PHE A 181 4.20 8.00 -19.55
C PHE A 181 5.00 9.24 -19.19
N ASP A 182 5.05 10.21 -20.10
CA ASP A 182 5.45 11.56 -19.71
C ASP A 182 4.33 12.27 -18.93
N PHE A 183 4.63 13.47 -18.44
CA PHE A 183 3.66 14.25 -17.66
C PHE A 183 2.47 14.78 -18.49
N ASP A 184 2.55 14.74 -19.82
CA ASP A 184 1.46 15.13 -20.73
C ASP A 184 0.63 13.92 -21.19
N GLY A 185 0.97 12.74 -20.65
CA GLY A 185 0.24 11.50 -20.85
C GLY A 185 0.58 10.80 -22.16
N LYS A 186 1.70 11.14 -22.81
CA LYS A 186 2.21 10.37 -23.93
C LYS A 186 2.89 9.11 -23.41
N GLN A 187 2.50 7.96 -23.93
CA GLN A 187 3.16 6.70 -23.60
C GLN A 187 4.58 6.69 -24.21
N LEU A 188 5.58 6.46 -23.35
CA LEU A 188 6.98 6.40 -23.72
C LEU A 188 7.38 4.99 -24.16
N TRP A 189 6.97 4.00 -23.38
CA TRP A 189 7.18 2.59 -23.67
C TRP A 189 6.19 1.71 -22.90
N ARG A 190 6.12 0.45 -23.29
CA ARG A 190 5.33 -0.60 -22.65
C ARG A 190 6.15 -1.89 -22.64
N THR A 191 6.12 -2.61 -21.50
CA THR A 191 6.66 -3.94 -21.35
C THR A 191 5.57 -4.85 -20.82
N PRO A 192 5.05 -5.78 -21.61
CA PRO A 192 4.05 -6.74 -21.15
C PRO A 192 4.69 -7.66 -20.09
N VAL A 193 3.88 -8.08 -19.12
CA VAL A 193 4.21 -9.16 -18.19
C VAL A 193 3.24 -10.30 -18.40
N GLU A 194 3.71 -11.50 -18.13
CA GLU A 194 2.87 -12.70 -18.20
C GLU A 194 1.85 -12.67 -17.06
N ALA A 195 0.58 -12.81 -17.40
CA ALA A 195 -0.47 -13.02 -16.41
C ALA A 195 -0.36 -14.45 -15.87
N ASN A 196 -0.20 -14.56 -14.55
CA ASN A 196 -0.10 -15.85 -13.87
C ASN A 196 -1.22 -15.97 -12.84
N PRO A 197 -1.72 -17.18 -12.55
CA PRO A 197 -2.72 -17.41 -11.54
C PRO A 197 -2.26 -16.91 -10.17
N ILE A 198 -3.12 -16.19 -9.49
CA ILE A 198 -2.96 -15.76 -8.11
C ILE A 198 -3.79 -16.71 -7.21
N TYR A 199 -3.33 -16.94 -5.98
CA TYR A 199 -4.05 -17.76 -5.03
C TYR A 199 -5.51 -17.33 -4.94
N LEU A 200 -6.42 -18.30 -5.12
CA LEU A 200 -7.87 -18.08 -5.12
C LEU A 200 -8.33 -16.94 -6.04
N GLU A 201 -7.59 -16.67 -7.11
CA GLU A 201 -7.89 -15.57 -8.04
C GLU A 201 -8.08 -14.20 -7.36
N PHE A 202 -7.33 -13.92 -6.28
CA PHE A 202 -7.49 -12.66 -5.53
C PHE A 202 -6.97 -11.42 -6.27
N GLY A 203 -6.34 -11.60 -7.45
CA GLY A 203 -5.74 -10.52 -8.22
C GLY A 203 -4.40 -10.05 -7.65
N THR A 204 -3.80 -9.07 -8.30
CA THR A 204 -2.49 -8.51 -7.94
C THR A 204 -2.64 -7.19 -7.18
N ALA A 205 -1.60 -6.76 -6.43
CA ALA A 205 -1.59 -5.48 -5.73
C ALA A 205 -0.19 -4.96 -5.35
N ALA A 206 0.89 -5.71 -5.61
CA ALA A 206 2.25 -5.28 -5.29
C ALA A 206 2.67 -4.11 -6.19
N SER A 207 2.87 -2.93 -5.64
CA SER A 207 3.27 -1.73 -6.38
C SER A 207 4.74 -1.78 -6.80
N PRO A 208 5.14 -1.13 -7.90
CA PRO A 208 6.54 -0.99 -8.26
C PRO A 208 7.24 0.03 -7.35
N VAL A 209 8.56 -0.05 -7.27
CA VAL A 209 9.40 0.98 -6.61
C VAL A 209 10.53 1.41 -7.53
N LEU A 210 11.00 2.66 -7.34
CA LEU A 210 12.06 3.28 -8.13
C LEU A 210 13.34 3.48 -7.32
N HIS A 211 14.47 3.18 -7.92
CA HIS A 211 15.76 3.64 -7.42
C HIS A 211 16.76 3.81 -8.57
N GLY A 212 17.40 4.98 -8.63
CA GLY A 212 18.34 5.29 -9.70
C GLY A 212 17.70 5.19 -11.09
N ASP A 213 18.25 4.36 -11.93
CA ASP A 213 17.76 4.11 -13.30
C ASP A 213 16.81 2.94 -13.42
N ARG A 214 16.36 2.36 -12.30
CA ARG A 214 15.64 1.08 -12.29
C ARG A 214 14.28 1.17 -11.64
N ILE A 215 13.35 0.42 -12.21
CA ILE A 215 12.04 0.09 -11.64
C ILE A 215 12.14 -1.35 -11.16
N PHE A 216 11.76 -1.58 -9.90
CA PHE A 216 11.75 -2.92 -9.32
C PHE A 216 10.31 -3.36 -9.11
N ILE A 217 10.03 -4.61 -9.46
CA ILE A 217 8.75 -5.27 -9.21
C ILE A 217 8.97 -6.60 -8.51
N VAL A 218 7.93 -7.05 -7.83
CA VAL A 218 7.82 -8.41 -7.29
C VAL A 218 6.56 -9.04 -7.86
N SER A 219 6.66 -10.27 -8.29
CA SER A 219 5.55 -11.08 -8.74
C SER A 219 5.59 -12.42 -8.02
N ASP A 220 4.75 -12.55 -6.99
CA ASP A 220 4.56 -13.78 -6.25
C ASP A 220 3.17 -14.35 -6.61
N ASN A 221 3.15 -15.35 -7.46
CA ASN A 221 1.95 -15.98 -8.00
C ASN A 221 2.03 -17.51 -7.83
N GLN A 222 1.04 -18.26 -8.29
CA GLN A 222 0.98 -19.70 -8.06
C GLN A 222 2.01 -20.50 -8.86
N GLU A 223 2.57 -19.92 -9.92
CA GLU A 223 3.50 -20.62 -10.80
C GLU A 223 4.95 -20.17 -10.62
N ARG A 224 5.17 -18.85 -10.54
CA ARG A 224 6.51 -18.25 -10.58
C ARG A 224 6.64 -17.12 -9.58
N GLN A 225 7.55 -17.24 -8.63
CA GLN A 225 7.87 -16.17 -7.68
C GLN A 225 9.20 -15.55 -8.11
N TYR A 226 9.18 -14.23 -8.35
CA TYR A 226 10.40 -13.53 -8.76
C TYR A 226 10.40 -12.05 -8.34
N ALA A 227 11.61 -11.51 -8.19
CA ALA A 227 11.86 -10.08 -8.21
C ALA A 227 12.56 -9.73 -9.52
N ALA A 228 12.27 -8.56 -10.09
CA ALA A 228 12.91 -8.13 -11.32
C ALA A 228 13.17 -6.62 -11.33
N ALA A 229 14.20 -6.20 -12.05
CA ALA A 229 14.50 -4.81 -12.32
C ALA A 229 14.40 -4.52 -13.82
N PHE A 230 13.88 -3.34 -14.12
CA PHE A 230 13.73 -2.82 -15.48
C PHE A 230 14.42 -1.46 -15.60
N ASP A 231 15.06 -1.22 -16.73
CA ASP A 231 15.56 0.11 -17.07
C ASP A 231 14.39 1.08 -17.26
N LYS A 232 14.36 2.15 -16.49
CA LYS A 232 13.22 3.07 -16.46
C LYS A 232 13.03 3.87 -17.76
N ARG A 233 14.07 4.01 -18.58
CA ARG A 233 14.01 4.76 -19.85
C ARG A 233 13.48 3.93 -21.00
N THR A 234 13.73 2.63 -20.97
CA THR A 234 13.44 1.73 -22.09
C THR A 234 12.41 0.65 -21.77
N GLY A 235 12.13 0.39 -20.50
CA GLY A 235 11.30 -0.70 -20.04
C GLY A 235 11.94 -2.08 -20.21
N LYS A 236 13.20 -2.17 -20.64
CA LYS A 236 13.90 -3.46 -20.80
C LYS A 236 14.22 -4.05 -19.45
N GLN A 237 13.98 -5.37 -19.30
CA GLN A 237 14.38 -6.10 -18.12
C GLN A 237 15.92 -6.13 -18.02
N VAL A 238 16.43 -5.67 -16.85
CA VAL A 238 17.86 -5.66 -16.54
C VAL A 238 18.26 -6.98 -15.91
N TRP A 239 17.48 -7.43 -14.92
CA TRP A 239 17.66 -8.72 -14.29
C TRP A 239 16.33 -9.27 -13.77
N ARG A 240 16.32 -10.58 -13.52
CA ARG A 240 15.25 -11.29 -12.83
C ARG A 240 15.87 -12.32 -11.90
N ALA A 241 15.49 -12.29 -10.63
CA ALA A 241 15.87 -13.27 -9.63
C ALA A 241 14.64 -14.12 -9.28
N ASN A 242 14.69 -15.41 -9.54
CA ASN A 242 13.66 -16.33 -9.05
C ASN A 242 13.80 -16.43 -7.54
N ARG A 243 12.65 -16.43 -6.85
CA ARG A 243 12.61 -16.51 -5.40
C ARG A 243 12.44 -17.95 -5.00
N ASP A 244 13.41 -18.48 -4.28
CA ASP A 244 13.26 -19.74 -3.60
C ASP A 244 12.51 -19.51 -2.30
N ILE A 245 11.24 -19.89 -2.28
CA ILE A 245 10.36 -19.78 -1.11
C ILE A 245 10.31 -21.06 -0.29
N GLY A 246 11.22 -22.00 -0.57
CA GLY A 246 11.28 -23.31 0.05
C GLY A 246 10.13 -24.26 -0.38
N GLU A 247 10.17 -25.48 0.13
CA GLU A 247 9.09 -26.42 -0.11
C GLU A 247 7.77 -25.96 0.53
N THR A 248 6.75 -25.85 -0.29
CA THR A 248 5.40 -25.46 0.14
C THR A 248 4.56 -26.70 0.50
N THR A 249 5.19 -27.78 1.00
CA THR A 249 4.50 -29.00 1.39
C THR A 249 3.29 -28.67 2.25
N GLY A 250 2.11 -29.04 1.78
CA GLY A 250 0.83 -28.82 2.45
C GLY A 250 0.20 -27.43 2.33
N SER A 251 0.87 -26.44 1.73
CA SER A 251 0.27 -25.12 1.47
C SER A 251 0.16 -24.84 -0.03
N ARG A 252 -1.05 -24.60 -0.50
CA ARG A 252 -1.31 -24.16 -1.89
C ARG A 252 -1.03 -22.67 -2.06
N MET A 253 -0.69 -21.92 -0.99
CA MET A 253 -0.48 -20.49 -1.01
C MET A 253 0.95 -20.16 -1.43
N ARG A 254 1.11 -19.68 -2.66
CA ARG A 254 2.38 -19.20 -3.22
C ARG A 254 2.34 -17.74 -3.61
N SER A 255 1.25 -17.02 -3.27
CA SER A 255 1.04 -15.65 -3.66
C SER A 255 1.24 -14.68 -2.50
N ALA A 256 1.79 -13.51 -2.81
CA ALA A 256 1.95 -12.40 -1.89
C ALA A 256 1.61 -11.07 -2.61
N TRP A 257 1.29 -10.05 -1.82
CA TRP A 257 0.83 -8.75 -2.32
C TRP A 257 1.65 -7.59 -1.76
N THR A 258 2.81 -7.88 -1.21
CA THR A 258 3.69 -6.88 -0.58
C THR A 258 4.38 -6.02 -1.62
N THR A 259 4.30 -4.71 -1.48
CA THR A 259 5.14 -3.78 -2.22
C THR A 259 6.58 -3.90 -1.72
N PRO A 260 7.59 -4.07 -2.58
CA PRO A 260 8.98 -4.10 -2.16
C PRO A 260 9.44 -2.76 -1.61
N TYR A 261 10.57 -2.74 -0.92
CA TYR A 261 11.13 -1.54 -0.31
C TYR A 261 12.61 -1.37 -0.65
N ILE A 262 13.00 -0.16 -1.03
CA ILE A 262 14.42 0.19 -1.20
C ILE A 262 14.96 0.71 0.13
N TRP A 263 15.71 -0.13 0.80
CA TRP A 263 16.33 0.20 2.09
C TRP A 263 17.71 0.83 1.91
N LYS A 264 17.78 2.14 2.02
CA LYS A 264 19.03 2.89 2.12
C LYS A 264 19.45 2.90 3.58
N ASN A 265 20.47 2.17 3.92
CA ASN A 265 20.99 2.09 5.28
C ASN A 265 22.49 2.46 5.32
N LYS A 266 23.05 2.55 6.52
CA LYS A 266 24.45 2.96 6.74
C LYS A 266 25.51 2.01 6.13
N VAL A 267 25.12 0.80 5.73
CA VAL A 267 26.02 -0.21 5.17
C VAL A 267 25.90 -0.26 3.65
N ARG A 268 24.65 -0.24 3.12
CA ARG A 268 24.39 -0.39 1.69
C ARG A 268 22.95 -0.02 1.34
N THR A 269 22.65 0.04 0.05
CA THR A 269 21.28 0.09 -0.47
C THR A 269 20.86 -1.31 -0.91
N GLU A 270 19.67 -1.74 -0.51
CA GLU A 270 19.17 -3.09 -0.81
C GLU A 270 17.68 -3.07 -1.15
N LEU A 271 17.24 -4.00 -1.99
CA LEU A 271 15.85 -4.25 -2.30
C LEU A 271 15.31 -5.31 -1.34
N VAL A 272 14.40 -4.92 -0.47
CA VAL A 272 13.76 -5.83 0.50
C VAL A 272 12.40 -6.26 -0.02
N THR A 273 12.15 -7.54 -0.02
CA THR A 273 10.90 -8.16 -0.52
C THR A 273 10.35 -9.14 0.52
N VAL A 274 9.04 -9.18 0.67
CA VAL A 274 8.37 -10.17 1.54
C VAL A 274 7.47 -11.03 0.66
N GLY A 275 7.77 -12.31 0.60
CA GLY A 275 7.02 -13.28 -0.18
C GLY A 275 6.40 -14.36 0.68
N PRO A 276 5.76 -15.36 0.06
CA PRO A 276 5.18 -16.47 0.80
C PRO A 276 6.24 -17.17 1.66
N LYS A 277 6.01 -17.20 2.97
CA LYS A 277 6.85 -17.83 4.00
C LYS A 277 8.25 -17.24 4.20
N THR A 278 8.78 -16.43 3.26
CA THR A 278 10.18 -15.96 3.28
C THR A 278 10.28 -14.50 2.84
N ALA A 279 10.94 -13.68 3.64
CA ALA A 279 11.42 -12.36 3.21
C ALA A 279 12.86 -12.51 2.67
N ILE A 280 13.15 -11.80 1.57
CA ILE A 280 14.48 -11.86 0.92
C ILE A 280 14.90 -10.43 0.59
N SER A 281 16.17 -10.13 0.90
CA SER A 281 16.83 -8.90 0.45
C SER A 281 17.84 -9.21 -0.66
N TYR A 282 17.88 -8.30 -1.63
CA TYR A 282 18.80 -8.35 -2.76
C TYR A 282 19.64 -7.07 -2.83
N ASP A 283 20.83 -7.18 -3.40
CA ASP A 283 21.50 -6.00 -3.90
C ASP A 283 20.76 -5.43 -5.13
N LEU A 284 21.17 -4.29 -5.63
CA LEU A 284 20.50 -3.66 -6.77
C LEU A 284 20.73 -4.40 -8.10
N GLU A 285 21.65 -5.37 -8.12
CA GLU A 285 21.96 -6.26 -9.25
C GLU A 285 21.23 -7.61 -9.19
N GLY A 286 20.39 -7.82 -8.15
CA GLY A 286 19.56 -9.00 -8.00
C GLY A 286 20.22 -10.18 -7.29
N LYS A 287 21.40 -9.99 -6.70
CA LYS A 287 22.05 -11.00 -5.86
C LYS A 287 21.43 -11.00 -4.46
N GLU A 288 21.02 -12.16 -3.98
CA GLU A 288 20.52 -12.33 -2.63
C GLU A 288 21.57 -11.97 -1.58
N LEU A 289 21.17 -11.15 -0.62
CA LEU A 289 22.00 -10.70 0.50
C LEU A 289 21.67 -11.44 1.79
N TRP A 290 20.39 -11.56 2.10
CA TRP A 290 19.89 -12.29 3.27
C TRP A 290 18.45 -12.78 3.04
N ARG A 291 18.07 -13.79 3.83
CA ARG A 291 16.70 -14.30 3.92
C ARG A 291 16.26 -14.46 5.35
N LEU A 292 14.94 -14.35 5.56
CA LEU A 292 14.26 -14.58 6.83
C LEU A 292 13.06 -15.47 6.58
N ASN A 293 13.10 -16.69 7.10
CA ASN A 293 11.99 -17.63 7.02
C ASN A 293 11.00 -17.42 8.19
N GLY A 294 9.77 -17.91 8.03
CA GLY A 294 8.76 -17.90 9.08
C GLY A 294 7.75 -16.74 9.01
N VAL A 295 7.74 -15.95 7.92
CA VAL A 295 6.61 -15.05 7.62
C VAL A 295 5.37 -15.84 7.17
N ALA A 296 4.23 -15.19 7.03
CA ALA A 296 2.97 -15.83 6.61
C ALA A 296 3.07 -16.41 5.19
N ALA A 297 2.19 -17.35 4.88
CA ALA A 297 2.10 -17.94 3.54
C ALA A 297 1.53 -16.96 2.50
N SER A 298 0.85 -15.89 2.93
CA SER A 298 0.22 -14.88 2.08
C SER A 298 0.39 -13.47 2.70
N PRO A 299 1.62 -12.93 2.74
CA PRO A 299 1.88 -11.63 3.35
C PRO A 299 1.36 -10.49 2.46
N ILE A 300 0.87 -9.42 3.10
CA ILE A 300 0.37 -8.21 2.44
C ILE A 300 1.10 -6.95 2.93
N PRO A 301 1.37 -6.77 4.25
CA PRO A 301 2.03 -5.57 4.74
C PRO A 301 3.43 -5.41 4.15
N SER A 302 3.74 -4.20 3.68
CA SER A 302 5.02 -3.88 3.06
C SER A 302 6.10 -3.56 4.09
N PRO A 303 7.38 -3.86 3.81
CA PRO A 303 8.49 -3.44 4.66
C PRO A 303 8.71 -1.92 4.57
N PHE A 304 9.28 -1.33 5.62
CA PHE A 304 9.73 0.06 5.67
C PHE A 304 10.81 0.23 6.74
N ALA A 305 11.53 1.33 6.72
CA ALA A 305 12.59 1.57 7.70
C ALA A 305 12.50 2.96 8.33
N THR A 306 12.84 3.05 9.60
CA THR A 306 13.04 4.30 10.33
C THR A 306 13.98 4.08 11.52
N GLY A 307 14.61 5.14 12.03
CA GLY A 307 15.51 5.03 13.19
C GLY A 307 16.68 4.05 13.01
N GLY A 308 17.08 3.77 11.77
CA GLY A 308 18.18 2.85 11.44
C GLY A 308 17.79 1.36 11.48
N LEU A 309 16.52 1.02 11.72
CA LEU A 309 16.00 -0.35 11.67
C LEU A 309 15.02 -0.51 10.51
N LEU A 310 15.04 -1.69 9.91
CA LEU A 310 14.03 -2.16 8.96
C LEU A 310 12.94 -2.90 9.71
N TYR A 311 11.70 -2.52 9.50
CA TYR A 311 10.53 -3.18 10.09
C TYR A 311 9.84 -4.04 9.03
N LEU A 312 9.58 -5.28 9.42
CA LEU A 312 8.98 -6.27 8.57
C LEU A 312 7.83 -6.94 9.35
N ASN A 313 6.62 -6.74 8.87
CA ASN A 313 5.46 -7.43 9.41
C ASN A 313 5.37 -8.82 8.80
N GLY A 314 5.42 -9.84 9.64
CA GLY A 314 5.39 -11.22 9.18
C GLY A 314 4.03 -11.70 8.68
N GLY A 315 2.98 -10.89 8.78
CA GLY A 315 1.62 -11.25 8.41
C GLY A 315 0.79 -11.85 9.55
N ARG A 316 -0.46 -12.21 9.27
CA ARG A 316 -1.42 -12.72 10.29
C ARG A 316 -0.82 -13.88 11.10
N GLY A 317 -0.83 -13.73 12.42
CA GLY A 317 -0.33 -14.74 13.35
C GLY A 317 1.18 -14.94 13.35
N LYS A 318 1.92 -14.06 12.70
CA LYS A 318 3.38 -14.07 12.64
C LYS A 318 3.97 -12.86 13.37
N PRO A 319 5.26 -12.89 13.72
CA PRO A 319 5.88 -11.76 14.41
C PRO A 319 6.00 -10.49 13.54
N LEU A 320 6.11 -9.35 14.21
CA LEU A 320 6.74 -8.16 13.68
C LEU A 320 8.24 -8.24 14.00
N PHE A 321 9.08 -7.94 13.03
CA PHE A 321 10.55 -8.01 13.12
C PHE A 321 11.16 -6.63 12.97
N ALA A 322 12.23 -6.35 13.72
CA ALA A 322 13.13 -5.23 13.49
C ALA A 322 14.52 -5.75 13.12
N ILE A 323 15.01 -5.39 11.93
CA ILE A 323 16.23 -5.92 11.35
C ILE A 323 17.30 -4.83 11.34
N ARG A 324 18.53 -5.18 11.74
CA ARG A 324 19.69 -4.29 11.72
C ARG A 324 20.31 -4.20 10.33
N PRO A 325 20.88 -3.05 9.96
CA PRO A 325 21.71 -2.93 8.76
C PRO A 325 22.87 -3.93 8.75
N GLY A 326 23.24 -4.42 7.55
CA GLY A 326 24.37 -5.30 7.38
C GLY A 326 24.07 -6.79 7.56
N ALA A 327 22.81 -7.18 7.66
CA ALA A 327 22.39 -8.58 7.68
C ALA A 327 22.89 -9.35 6.44
N THR A 328 23.32 -10.61 6.60
CA THR A 328 23.79 -11.47 5.50
C THR A 328 23.40 -12.93 5.75
N GLY A 329 23.18 -13.70 4.67
CA GLY A 329 22.84 -15.11 4.73
C GLY A 329 21.46 -15.39 5.33
N ASP A 330 21.25 -16.54 5.93
CA ASP A 330 20.01 -16.88 6.62
C ASP A 330 19.99 -16.26 8.02
N ILE A 331 19.09 -15.30 8.24
CA ILE A 331 18.93 -14.60 9.52
C ILE A 331 17.75 -15.13 10.34
N THR A 332 17.20 -16.25 9.95
CA THR A 332 16.04 -16.88 10.61
C THR A 332 16.36 -17.14 12.09
N LEU A 333 15.41 -16.82 12.96
CA LEU A 333 15.54 -17.06 14.39
C LEU A 333 15.39 -18.54 14.71
N GLY A 334 16.26 -19.04 15.57
CA GLY A 334 16.08 -20.34 16.21
C GLY A 334 14.81 -20.39 17.07
N GLU A 335 14.40 -21.60 17.41
CA GLU A 335 13.21 -21.82 18.23
C GLU A 335 13.28 -21.05 19.56
N GLY A 336 12.22 -20.34 19.90
CA GLY A 336 12.12 -19.54 21.12
C GLY A 336 12.89 -18.21 21.09
N ALA A 337 13.84 -18.01 20.20
CA ALA A 337 14.65 -16.78 20.12
C ALA A 337 13.79 -15.57 19.73
N ARG A 338 14.13 -14.39 20.29
CA ARG A 338 13.49 -13.10 19.98
C ARG A 338 14.41 -12.11 19.28
N SER A 339 15.70 -12.41 19.23
CA SER A 339 16.71 -11.59 18.58
C SER A 339 17.92 -12.43 18.20
N ASN A 340 18.76 -11.92 17.32
CA ASN A 340 20.10 -12.43 17.00
C ASN A 340 20.98 -11.27 16.53
N VAL A 341 22.14 -11.53 15.93
CA VAL A 341 23.03 -10.47 15.44
C VAL A 341 22.35 -9.55 14.41
N SER A 342 21.50 -10.09 13.54
CA SER A 342 20.79 -9.35 12.49
C SER A 342 19.40 -8.84 12.91
N ILE A 343 18.70 -9.54 13.78
CA ILE A 343 17.38 -9.18 14.26
C ILE A 343 17.50 -8.51 15.62
N ALA A 344 17.12 -7.22 15.68
CA ALA A 344 17.17 -6.43 16.94
C ALA A 344 16.16 -6.96 17.96
N TRP A 345 14.94 -7.21 17.50
CA TRP A 345 13.86 -7.72 18.33
C TRP A 345 12.73 -8.30 17.46
N THR A 346 11.87 -9.08 18.09
CA THR A 346 10.60 -9.52 17.52
C THR A 346 9.47 -9.34 18.53
N GLU A 347 8.30 -8.90 18.03
CA GLU A 347 7.06 -8.89 18.79
C GLU A 347 6.07 -9.91 18.17
N ARG A 348 5.75 -10.99 18.92
CA ARG A 348 5.08 -12.18 18.40
C ARG A 348 3.58 -12.02 18.16
N ARG A 349 2.94 -11.03 18.81
CA ARG A 349 1.48 -10.85 18.81
C ARG A 349 1.01 -9.70 17.94
N SER A 350 1.91 -9.06 17.19
CA SER A 350 1.62 -7.84 16.42
C SER A 350 1.72 -8.04 14.91
N GLY A 351 1.79 -9.27 14.44
CA GLY A 351 1.62 -9.56 13.01
C GLY A 351 0.18 -9.36 12.59
N VAL A 352 -0.04 -8.49 11.61
CA VAL A 352 -1.35 -8.15 11.06
C VAL A 352 -1.48 -8.60 9.61
N TYR A 353 -2.71 -8.71 9.11
CA TYR A 353 -2.97 -9.28 7.79
C TYR A 353 -2.88 -8.24 6.67
N LEU A 354 -3.56 -7.09 6.79
CA LEU A 354 -3.74 -6.15 5.68
C LEU A 354 -2.95 -4.84 5.85
N PRO A 355 -3.17 -4.01 6.89
CA PRO A 355 -2.52 -2.71 6.97
C PRO A 355 -1.02 -2.82 7.23
N THR A 356 -0.22 -2.00 6.54
CA THR A 356 1.18 -1.80 6.90
C THR A 356 1.28 -0.84 8.08
N PRO A 357 2.02 -1.15 9.15
CA PRO A 357 2.20 -0.24 10.30
C PRO A 357 2.78 1.13 9.89
N VAL A 358 2.57 2.15 10.72
CA VAL A 358 3.22 3.45 10.61
C VAL A 358 4.15 3.67 11.81
N ALA A 359 5.33 4.23 11.55
CA ALA A 359 6.24 4.68 12.60
C ALA A 359 6.08 6.19 12.81
N TYR A 360 5.85 6.59 14.05
CA TYR A 360 5.69 7.98 14.41
C TYR A 360 6.16 8.25 15.84
N GLU A 361 6.96 9.30 16.04
CA GLU A 361 7.47 9.71 17.37
C GLU A 361 8.08 8.55 18.20
N GLY A 362 8.96 7.77 17.55
CA GLY A 362 9.69 6.69 18.23
C GLY A 362 8.88 5.41 18.48
N ALA A 363 7.65 5.34 18.03
CA ALA A 363 6.79 4.17 18.17
C ALA A 363 6.29 3.63 16.82
N LEU A 364 5.96 2.35 16.78
CA LEU A 364 5.22 1.71 15.71
C LEU A 364 3.75 1.60 16.12
N TYR A 365 2.87 2.08 15.27
CA TYR A 365 1.43 1.94 15.43
C TYR A 365 0.92 0.89 14.47
N VAL A 366 0.41 -0.19 15.02
CA VAL A 366 0.02 -1.40 14.30
C VAL A 366 -1.48 -1.53 14.35
N LEU A 367 -2.11 -1.49 13.18
CA LEU A 367 -3.56 -1.62 13.01
C LEU A 367 -3.88 -3.00 12.45
N GLY A 368 -4.66 -3.78 13.17
CA GLY A 368 -5.22 -5.05 12.69
C GLY A 368 -6.47 -4.84 11.84
N GLU A 369 -6.76 -5.77 10.95
CA GLU A 369 -7.89 -5.74 10.03
C GLU A 369 -9.27 -5.68 10.72
N THR A 370 -9.35 -5.97 12.01
CA THR A 370 -10.57 -5.92 12.82
C THR A 370 -10.59 -4.77 13.83
N GLY A 371 -9.74 -3.76 13.64
CA GLY A 371 -9.68 -2.58 14.49
C GLY A 371 -8.94 -2.77 15.83
N ILE A 372 -8.17 -3.83 15.98
CA ILE A 372 -7.22 -3.94 17.10
C ILE A 372 -6.01 -3.05 16.81
N PHE A 373 -5.75 -2.12 17.69
CA PHE A 373 -4.72 -1.10 17.54
C PHE A 373 -3.67 -1.25 18.64
N SER A 374 -2.40 -1.24 18.25
CA SER A 374 -1.29 -1.44 19.21
C SER A 374 -0.21 -0.40 19.02
N ARG A 375 0.41 0.04 20.10
CA ARG A 375 1.62 0.85 20.11
C ARG A 375 2.79 0.02 20.63
N ILE A 376 3.88 0.06 19.88
CA ILE A 376 5.12 -0.69 20.17
C ILE A 376 6.27 0.31 20.12
N ASP A 377 7.14 0.29 21.15
CA ASP A 377 8.39 1.05 21.11
C ASP A 377 9.26 0.58 19.94
N ALA A 378 9.60 1.49 19.02
CA ALA A 378 10.27 1.13 17.78
C ALA A 378 11.70 0.60 18.00
N ALA A 379 12.41 1.07 19.03
CA ALA A 379 13.78 0.67 19.31
C ALA A 379 13.86 -0.70 19.98
N THR A 380 12.92 -1.03 20.86
CA THR A 380 12.99 -2.20 21.75
C THR A 380 11.98 -3.31 21.43
N GLY A 381 10.92 -3.00 20.67
CA GLY A 381 9.82 -3.92 20.38
C GLY A 381 8.87 -4.12 21.58
N LYS A 382 8.98 -3.30 22.64
CA LYS A 382 8.10 -3.37 23.81
C LYS A 382 6.70 -2.91 23.44
N LEU A 383 5.71 -3.78 23.62
CA LEU A 383 4.30 -3.41 23.50
C LEU A 383 3.93 -2.46 24.65
N THR A 384 3.49 -1.24 24.31
CA THR A 384 3.04 -0.24 25.27
C THR A 384 1.59 -0.43 25.63
N TYR A 385 0.73 -0.50 24.61
CA TYR A 385 -0.69 -0.83 24.78
C TYR A 385 -1.24 -1.60 23.56
N ARG A 386 -2.37 -2.25 23.79
CA ARG A 386 -3.23 -2.85 22.77
C ARG A 386 -4.68 -2.57 23.14
N ALA A 387 -5.41 -1.94 22.23
CA ALA A 387 -6.80 -1.56 22.43
C ALA A 387 -7.63 -1.88 21.19
N ARG A 388 -8.94 -1.86 21.31
CA ARG A 388 -9.86 -1.82 20.17
C ARG A 388 -10.19 -0.37 19.88
N LEU A 389 -10.18 0.03 18.59
CA LEU A 389 -10.52 1.40 18.19
C LEU A 389 -11.95 1.75 18.59
N ASP A 390 -12.89 0.85 18.29
CA ASP A 390 -14.32 0.95 18.57
C ASP A 390 -14.96 -0.42 18.41
N ASP A 391 -16.05 -0.73 19.11
CA ASP A 391 -16.75 -2.02 19.00
C ASP A 391 -17.34 -2.23 17.59
N ASN A 392 -17.70 -1.15 16.91
CA ASN A 392 -18.23 -1.13 15.55
C ASN A 392 -17.25 -0.52 14.54
N ALA A 393 -15.94 -0.69 14.77
CA ALA A 393 -14.91 -0.08 13.92
C ALA A 393 -14.92 -0.58 12.46
N GLY A 394 -15.57 -1.70 12.17
CA GLY A 394 -15.58 -2.29 10.83
C GLY A 394 -14.26 -2.97 10.46
N SER A 395 -14.00 -3.08 9.16
CA SER A 395 -12.80 -3.71 8.61
C SER A 395 -11.80 -2.69 8.11
N PHE A 396 -10.50 -3.00 8.24
CA PHE A 396 -9.40 -2.13 7.82
C PHE A 396 -8.52 -2.81 6.79
N THR A 397 -8.41 -2.21 5.62
CA THR A 397 -7.44 -2.56 4.57
C THR A 397 -6.42 -1.45 4.38
N VAL A 398 -6.83 -0.21 4.59
CA VAL A 398 -6.00 0.98 4.46
C VAL A 398 -4.92 1.02 5.53
N SER A 399 -3.69 1.32 5.12
CA SER A 399 -2.58 1.53 6.06
C SER A 399 -2.74 2.86 6.81
N PRO A 400 -2.49 2.89 8.15
CA PRO A 400 -2.54 4.12 8.92
C PRO A 400 -1.48 5.12 8.49
N TRP A 401 -1.73 6.40 8.77
CA TRP A 401 -0.80 7.52 8.57
C TRP A 401 -0.77 8.43 9.78
N ALA A 402 0.22 9.34 9.86
CA ALA A 402 0.38 10.16 11.06
C ALA A 402 0.88 11.58 10.77
N TYR A 403 0.37 12.54 11.52
CA TYR A 403 0.83 13.92 11.63
C TYR A 403 0.19 14.62 12.84
N ASN A 404 0.75 15.75 13.25
CA ASN A 404 0.22 16.62 14.31
C ASN A 404 -0.09 15.88 15.62
N GLY A 405 0.79 14.92 16.03
CA GLY A 405 0.58 14.13 17.23
C GLY A 405 -0.61 13.17 17.16
N ARG A 406 -1.02 12.74 15.96
CA ARG A 406 -2.19 11.89 15.73
C ARG A 406 -1.89 10.76 14.76
N ILE A 407 -2.56 9.65 14.99
CA ILE A 407 -2.58 8.49 14.08
C ILE A 407 -3.99 8.38 13.50
N PHE A 408 -4.07 8.21 12.20
CA PHE A 408 -5.33 8.14 11.46
C PHE A 408 -5.51 6.72 10.90
N CYS A 409 -6.67 6.13 11.16
CA CYS A 409 -7.02 4.77 10.79
C CYS A 409 -8.32 4.78 9.99
N LEU A 410 -8.23 4.71 8.65
CA LEU A 410 -9.38 4.68 7.74
C LEU A 410 -9.88 3.24 7.57
N ASN A 411 -11.15 3.00 7.85
CA ASN A 411 -11.80 1.73 7.62
C ASN A 411 -12.42 1.63 6.21
N GLU A 412 -12.96 0.47 5.87
CA GLU A 412 -13.56 0.23 4.56
C GLU A 412 -14.88 0.98 4.34
N ASP A 413 -15.57 1.40 5.41
CA ASP A 413 -16.82 2.17 5.34
C ASP A 413 -16.58 3.68 5.12
N GLY A 414 -15.33 4.13 4.98
CA GLY A 414 -14.98 5.55 4.84
C GLY A 414 -14.82 6.30 6.16
N ARG A 415 -14.88 5.60 7.30
CA ARG A 415 -14.68 6.22 8.62
C ARG A 415 -13.20 6.22 9.00
N THR A 416 -12.69 7.39 9.38
CA THR A 416 -11.31 7.55 9.87
C THR A 416 -11.32 7.78 11.37
N PHE A 417 -10.78 6.84 12.12
CA PHE A 417 -10.57 6.95 13.56
C PHE A 417 -9.27 7.73 13.82
N VAL A 418 -9.36 8.80 14.59
CA VAL A 418 -8.23 9.67 14.93
C VAL A 418 -7.80 9.39 16.36
N VAL A 419 -6.61 8.83 16.52
CA VAL A 419 -6.04 8.41 17.80
C VAL A 419 -4.90 9.35 18.18
N ALA A 420 -4.79 9.76 19.44
CA ALA A 420 -3.63 10.50 19.94
C ALA A 420 -2.36 9.64 19.82
N ALA A 421 -1.28 10.24 19.32
CA ALA A 421 0.04 9.63 19.43
C ALA A 421 0.53 9.81 20.87
N GLY A 422 0.73 8.69 21.60
CA GLY A 422 1.11 8.76 23.02
C GLY A 422 1.22 7.39 23.65
N GLU A 423 1.57 7.34 24.93
CA GLU A 423 1.78 6.09 25.67
C GLU A 423 0.49 5.43 26.13
N GLU A 424 -0.62 6.18 26.12
CA GLU A 424 -1.95 5.69 26.42
C GLU A 424 -2.85 5.75 25.20
N PHE A 425 -3.76 4.80 25.08
CA PHE A 425 -4.74 4.80 24.03
C PHE A 425 -5.82 5.85 24.28
N GLN A 426 -5.98 6.78 23.33
CA GLN A 426 -7.05 7.78 23.36
C GLN A 426 -7.62 7.98 21.95
N LEU A 427 -8.85 7.57 21.73
CA LEU A 427 -9.63 7.91 20.54
C LEU A 427 -10.12 9.35 20.66
N LEU A 428 -9.70 10.23 19.77
CA LEU A 428 -10.01 11.67 19.80
C LEU A 428 -11.33 11.97 19.08
N ARG A 429 -11.55 11.35 17.92
CA ARG A 429 -12.73 11.56 17.06
C ARG A 429 -12.81 10.54 15.95
N THR A 430 -13.90 10.57 15.21
CA THR A 430 -14.09 9.86 13.94
C THR A 430 -14.50 10.87 12.87
N ASN A 431 -13.86 10.80 11.70
CA ASN A 431 -14.22 11.54 10.49
C ASN A 431 -14.92 10.56 9.55
N ASP A 432 -15.99 10.98 8.88
CA ASP A 432 -16.81 10.09 8.07
C ASP A 432 -17.03 10.64 6.65
N LEU A 433 -16.84 9.78 5.64
CA LEU A 433 -17.10 10.10 4.23
C LEU A 433 -18.29 9.33 3.66
N ASP A 434 -18.81 8.33 4.39
CA ASP A 434 -19.93 7.48 3.97
C ASP A 434 -19.73 6.91 2.55
N ASP A 435 -18.50 6.55 2.20
CA ASP A 435 -18.15 5.95 0.91
C ASP A 435 -17.01 4.94 1.05
N PHE A 436 -17.13 3.81 0.41
CA PHE A 436 -16.21 2.69 0.53
C PHE A 436 -14.77 3.08 0.14
N SER A 437 -13.78 2.69 0.94
CA SER A 437 -12.37 3.03 0.70
C SER A 437 -11.41 1.89 1.04
N MET A 438 -10.47 1.62 0.13
CA MET A 438 -9.34 0.71 0.36
C MET A 438 -8.00 1.30 -0.07
N ALA A 439 -8.00 2.49 -0.66
CA ALA A 439 -6.77 3.16 -1.08
C ALA A 439 -6.12 3.88 0.10
N SER A 440 -4.81 3.69 0.31
CA SER A 440 -4.07 4.46 1.31
C SER A 440 -3.95 5.92 0.86
N PRO A 441 -4.19 6.88 1.76
CA PRO A 441 -4.12 8.31 1.45
C PRO A 441 -2.71 8.78 1.06
N ALA A 442 -2.66 9.93 0.39
CA ALA A 442 -1.42 10.66 0.12
C ALA A 442 -1.42 12.00 0.87
N ILE A 443 -0.23 12.43 1.31
CA ILE A 443 -0.02 13.71 1.96
C ILE A 443 0.85 14.57 1.04
N ALA A 444 0.31 15.70 0.58
CA ALA A 444 0.98 16.57 -0.37
C ALA A 444 1.04 18.01 0.17
N GLY A 445 2.11 18.34 0.91
CA GLY A 445 2.23 19.58 1.66
C GLY A 445 1.14 19.69 2.72
N ASP A 446 0.30 20.72 2.64
CA ASP A 446 -0.81 20.97 3.55
C ASP A 446 -2.14 20.31 3.13
N ARG A 447 -2.09 19.35 2.20
CA ARG A 447 -3.24 18.61 1.67
C ARG A 447 -3.20 17.15 2.04
N LEU A 448 -4.33 16.63 2.48
CA LEU A 448 -4.59 15.20 2.62
C LEU A 448 -5.47 14.75 1.44
N LEU A 449 -4.99 13.82 0.64
CA LEU A 449 -5.73 13.24 -0.47
C LEU A 449 -6.29 11.88 -0.05
N VAL A 450 -7.61 11.73 -0.04
CA VAL A 450 -8.31 10.48 0.29
C VAL A 450 -9.09 10.02 -0.92
N ARG A 451 -8.86 8.79 -1.35
CA ARG A 451 -9.60 8.15 -2.43
C ARG A 451 -10.61 7.16 -1.87
N THR A 452 -11.87 7.36 -2.24
CA THR A 452 -12.96 6.40 -2.02
C THR A 452 -13.26 5.63 -3.32
N GLU A 453 -14.29 4.79 -3.32
CA GLU A 453 -14.71 4.07 -4.54
C GLU A 453 -15.06 5.03 -5.68
N SER A 454 -15.79 6.10 -5.35
CA SER A 454 -16.36 7.01 -6.35
C SER A 454 -15.60 8.33 -6.49
N THR A 455 -14.83 8.75 -5.49
CA THR A 455 -14.38 10.14 -5.36
C THR A 455 -12.94 10.22 -4.85
N LEU A 456 -12.18 11.17 -5.40
CA LEU A 456 -10.94 11.65 -4.83
C LEU A 456 -11.20 12.98 -4.13
N TYR A 457 -10.92 13.03 -2.83
CA TYR A 457 -11.02 14.24 -2.00
C TYR A 457 -9.66 14.85 -1.76
N SER A 458 -9.60 16.19 -1.76
CA SER A 458 -8.51 16.97 -1.16
C SER A 458 -9.04 17.69 0.08
N PHE A 459 -8.46 17.36 1.23
CA PHE A 459 -8.77 18.04 2.49
C PHE A 459 -7.66 19.01 2.85
N ARG A 460 -8.06 20.20 3.25
CA ARG A 460 -7.18 21.27 3.68
C ARG A 460 -7.83 22.09 4.77
N THR A 461 -7.07 22.45 5.81
CA THR A 461 -7.57 23.39 6.81
C THR A 461 -7.87 24.72 6.15
N ARG A 462 -9.13 25.17 6.20
CA ARG A 462 -9.50 26.51 5.75
C ARG A 462 -8.99 27.53 6.76
N SER A 463 -8.15 28.45 6.32
CA SER A 463 -7.84 29.64 7.11
C SER A 463 -9.16 30.35 7.42
N ALA A 464 -9.40 30.71 8.68
CA ALA A 464 -10.53 31.58 9.00
C ALA A 464 -10.44 32.83 8.09
N PRO A 465 -11.55 33.31 7.51
CA PRO A 465 -11.52 34.55 6.77
C PRO A 465 -11.01 35.64 7.70
N LYS A 466 -9.96 36.37 7.23
CA LYS A 466 -9.41 37.51 7.96
C LYS A 466 -10.41 38.65 8.04
#